data_b7f8e454ebe5ccd128faf495174e8c0b
#
_entry.id   b7f8e454ebe5ccd128faf495174e8c0b
#
_cell.length_a   1.000
_cell.length_b   1.000
_cell.length_c   1.000
_cell.angle_alpha   90.00
_cell.angle_beta   90.00
_cell.angle_gamma   90.00
#
_symmetry.space_group_name_H-M   'P 1'
#
loop_
_entity.id
_entity.type
_entity.pdbx_description
1 polymer ?
#
loop_
_entity_poly.entity_id
_entity_poly.type
_entity_poly.pdbx_seq_one_letter_code
_entity_poly.pdbx_strand_id
1 'polypeptide(L)' 'MNFTPDQLKIMDSIIARYPRSRSAVMPLLHYVQALDGYVTPRGIEKIAELLEISTAEVTAVSSF' A
#
# COMPACT_ATOMS: atom_id res chain seq x y z
N MET A 1 -11.66 -5.55 -8.03
CA MET A 1 -11.11 -6.82 -7.59
C MET A 1 -10.46 -6.70 -6.24
N ASN A 2 -10.68 -7.69 -5.40
CA ASN A 2 -10.08 -7.70 -4.07
C ASN A 2 -8.70 -8.36 -4.11
N PHE A 3 -7.87 -8.01 -3.16
CA PHE A 3 -6.59 -8.66 -3.01
C PHE A 3 -6.77 -10.09 -2.49
N THR A 4 -5.93 -11.01 -2.95
CA THR A 4 -5.95 -12.38 -2.45
C THR A 4 -5.37 -12.44 -1.04
N PRO A 5 -5.68 -13.51 -0.26
CA PRO A 5 -5.06 -13.67 1.05
C PRO A 5 -3.53 -13.69 1.00
N ASP A 6 -2.95 -14.28 -0.04
CA ASP A 6 -1.49 -14.30 -0.20
C ASP A 6 -0.93 -12.90 -0.42
N GLN A 7 -1.61 -12.09 -1.23
CA GLN A 7 -1.21 -10.71 -1.47
C GLN A 7 -1.28 -9.90 -0.18
N LEU A 8 -2.33 -10.09 0.61
CA LEU A 8 -2.47 -9.40 1.89
C LEU A 8 -1.37 -9.80 2.87
N LYS A 9 -0.97 -11.08 2.89
CA LYS A 9 0.15 -11.53 3.71
C LYS A 9 1.45 -10.84 3.34
N ILE A 10 1.70 -10.69 2.05
CA ILE A 10 2.90 -10.01 1.56
C ILE A 10 2.88 -8.54 1.99
N MET A 11 1.73 -7.88 1.86
CA MET A 11 1.58 -6.50 2.28
C MET A 11 1.82 -6.35 3.79
N ASP A 12 1.28 -7.26 4.61
CA ASP A 12 1.52 -7.27 6.04
C ASP A 12 3.00 -7.45 6.37
N SER A 13 3.69 -8.32 5.62
CA SER A 13 5.13 -8.53 5.81
C SER A 13 5.92 -7.26 5.52
N ILE A 14 5.51 -6.51 4.50
CA ILE A 14 6.15 -5.24 4.17
C ILE A 14 5.95 -4.26 5.32
N ILE A 15 4.73 -4.15 5.84
CA ILE A 15 4.42 -3.26 6.95
C ILE A 15 5.26 -3.60 8.17
N ALA A 16 5.41 -4.90 8.46
CA ALA A 16 6.16 -5.36 9.63
C ALA A 16 7.64 -4.98 9.60
N ARG A 17 8.18 -4.69 8.41
CA ARG A 17 9.58 -4.30 8.26
C ARG A 17 9.84 -2.83 8.59
N TYR A 18 8.79 -2.03 8.65
CA TYR A 18 8.91 -0.58 8.82
C TYR A 18 8.26 -0.16 10.13
N PRO A 19 8.97 0.61 10.97
CA PRO A 19 8.43 1.03 12.26
C PRO A 19 7.34 2.08 12.17
N ARG A 20 7.25 2.78 11.03
CA ARG A 20 6.27 3.84 10.84
C ARG A 20 5.40 3.55 9.62
N SER A 21 4.12 3.89 9.73
CA SER A 21 3.16 3.70 8.63
C SER A 21 3.62 4.41 7.35
N ARG A 22 4.08 5.64 7.47
CA ARG A 22 4.53 6.40 6.30
C ARG A 22 5.70 5.74 5.58
N SER A 23 6.58 5.10 6.33
CA SER A 23 7.73 4.42 5.73
C SER A 23 7.31 3.22 4.89
N ALA A 24 6.18 2.61 5.20
CA ALA A 24 5.69 1.45 4.46
C ALA A 24 4.91 1.85 3.19
N VAL A 25 4.52 3.11 3.03
CA VAL A 25 3.69 3.54 1.89
C VAL A 25 4.39 3.28 0.56
N MET A 26 5.62 3.71 0.41
CA MET A 26 6.34 3.55 -0.87
C MET A 26 6.54 2.08 -1.25
N PRO A 27 7.05 1.21 -0.35
CA PRO A 27 7.14 -0.21 -0.67
C PRO A 27 5.80 -0.84 -1.05
N LEU A 28 4.72 -0.47 -0.37
CA LEU A 28 3.39 -0.98 -0.68
C LEU A 28 2.91 -0.48 -2.03
N LEU A 29 3.18 0.78 -2.37
CA LEU A 29 2.84 1.33 -3.68
C LEU A 29 3.58 0.59 -4.79
N HIS A 30 4.87 0.31 -4.59
CA HIS A 30 5.65 -0.48 -5.54
C HIS A 30 5.07 -1.87 -5.73
N TYR A 31 4.64 -2.50 -4.65
CA TYR A 31 4.04 -3.83 -4.73
C TYR A 31 2.74 -3.81 -5.53
N VAL A 32 1.85 -2.87 -5.24
CA VAL A 32 0.57 -2.73 -5.95
C VAL A 32 0.81 -2.43 -7.42
N GLN A 33 1.76 -1.57 -7.73
CA GLN A 33 2.12 -1.25 -9.12
C GLN A 33 2.62 -2.49 -9.86
N ALA A 34 3.40 -3.32 -9.19
CA ALA A 34 3.89 -4.56 -9.79
C ALA A 34 2.76 -5.54 -10.11
N LEU A 35 1.71 -5.55 -9.30
CA LEU A 35 0.57 -6.44 -9.51
C LEU A 35 -0.27 -6.02 -10.71
N ASP A 36 -0.56 -4.72 -10.83
CA ASP A 36 -1.50 -4.20 -11.82
C ASP A 36 -0.85 -3.44 -12.96
N GLY A 37 0.45 -3.25 -12.90
CA GLY A 37 1.18 -2.45 -13.88
C GLY A 37 1.11 -0.94 -13.61
N TYR A 38 0.28 -0.50 -12.69
CA TYR A 38 0.16 0.90 -12.28
C TYR A 38 -0.56 0.97 -10.92
N VAL A 39 -0.46 2.13 -10.28
CA VAL A 39 -1.11 2.32 -8.98
C VAL A 39 -2.61 2.59 -9.20
N THR A 40 -3.44 1.70 -8.66
CA THR A 40 -4.89 1.80 -8.80
C THR A 40 -5.50 2.46 -7.56
N PRO A 41 -6.70 3.06 -7.70
CA PRO A 41 -7.43 3.59 -6.53
C PRO A 41 -7.66 2.53 -5.46
N ARG A 42 -7.93 1.30 -5.85
CA ARG A 42 -8.12 0.19 -4.91
C ARG A 42 -6.86 -0.10 -4.10
N GLY A 43 -5.71 -0.04 -4.77
CA GLY A 43 -4.44 -0.21 -4.08
C GLY A 43 -4.21 0.87 -3.04
N ILE A 44 -4.49 2.11 -3.40
CA ILE A 44 -4.38 3.25 -2.48
C ILE A 44 -5.31 3.07 -1.28
N GLU A 45 -6.56 2.70 -1.52
CA GLU A 45 -7.52 2.47 -0.45
C GLU A 45 -7.08 1.36 0.49
N LYS A 46 -6.57 0.26 -0.06
CA LYS A 46 -6.11 -0.86 0.75
C LYS A 46 -4.88 -0.48 1.59
N ILE A 47 -3.94 0.24 1.01
CA ILE A 47 -2.77 0.73 1.73
C ILE A 47 -3.19 1.63 2.89
N ALA A 48 -4.09 2.58 2.63
CA ALA A 48 -4.60 3.47 3.65
C ALA A 48 -5.27 2.71 4.79
N GLU A 49 -6.08 1.71 4.44
CA GLU A 49 -6.75 0.88 5.43
C GLU A 49 -5.76 0.10 6.30
N LEU A 50 -4.78 -0.54 5.66
CA LEU A 50 -3.80 -1.35 6.37
C LEU A 50 -2.90 -0.52 7.29
N LEU A 51 -2.58 0.70 6.87
CA LEU A 51 -1.72 1.59 7.64
C LEU A 51 -2.50 2.52 8.58
N GLU A 52 -3.83 2.47 8.53
CA GLU A 52 -4.71 3.31 9.34
C GLU A 52 -4.45 4.80 9.11
N ILE A 53 -4.24 5.17 7.86
CA ILE A 53 -4.05 6.56 7.43
C ILE A 53 -5.08 6.88 6.34
N SER A 54 -5.20 8.15 5.98
CA SER A 54 -6.15 8.54 4.95
C SER A 54 -5.62 8.25 3.55
N THR A 55 -6.53 8.10 2.58
CA THR A 55 -6.12 7.96 1.18
C THR A 55 -5.40 9.20 0.68
N ALA A 56 -5.75 10.37 1.22
CA ALA A 56 -5.06 11.61 0.90
C ALA A 56 -3.59 11.56 1.31
N GLU A 57 -3.28 10.95 2.46
CA GLU A 57 -1.89 10.80 2.90
C GLU A 57 -1.10 9.86 2.00
N VAL A 58 -1.73 8.76 1.57
CA VAL A 58 -1.09 7.83 0.62
C VAL A 58 -0.81 8.55 -0.70
N THR A 59 -1.79 9.28 -1.21
CA THR A 59 -1.66 10.03 -2.45
C THR A 59 -0.59 11.11 -2.35
N ALA A 60 -0.52 11.81 -1.23
CA ALA A 60 0.47 12.85 -1.00
C ALA A 60 1.89 12.28 -1.04
N VAL A 61 2.11 11.11 -0.47
CA VAL A 61 3.42 10.46 -0.51
C VAL A 61 3.78 10.01 -1.92
N SER A 62 2.80 9.57 -2.71
CA SER A 62 3.04 9.08 -4.07
C SER A 62 3.15 10.18 -5.11
N SER A 63 2.82 11.43 -4.77
CA SER A 63 2.71 12.55 -5.70
C SER A 63 3.94 13.45 -5.72
N PHE A 64 5.09 12.92 -5.78
CA PHE A 64 6.28 13.76 -5.91
C PHE A 64 6.50 14.24 -7.31
#